data_cdbbc781fd53787d038375bdb376849f
#
_entry.id   cdbbc781fd53787d038375bdb376849f
#
_cell.length_a   1.000
_cell.length_b   1.000
_cell.length_c   1.000
_cell.angle_alpha   90.00
_cell.angle_beta   90.00
_cell.angle_gamma   90.00
#
_symmetry.space_group_name_H-M   'P 1'
#
loop_
_entity.id
_entity.type
_entity.pdbx_description
1 polymer ?
#
loop_
_entity_poly.entity_id
_entity_poly.type
_entity_poly.pdbx_seq_one_letter_code
_entity_poly.pdbx_strand_id
1 'polypeptide(L)'
;MKVIVMINKPKKILVTGCSGFIGFHLCRLLLNNNEEVFGVDGMTDYYDINLKINRLNQLTKYENFIYVKGMLEQKGFIQNICRDFKPDVFIHLAAQAGVRYSIENPITYTESNLLGTFNVLEGVRNCGISHLLAASSSSVYGSNKEMPFKEIDKCDTQLSFYAATKKANEVMCHSYSHLYSIPITMLRFFTVYGPWGRPDMALFKFTDLIQRNKEIDVYNHG
;
A
#
# COMPACT_ATOMS: atom_id res chain seq x y z
N MET A 1 1.21 44.73 12.90
CA MET A 1 1.83 43.59 12.19
C MET A 1 0.70 42.64 11.79
N LYS A 2 0.31 42.58 10.50
CA LYS A 2 -0.72 41.65 10.05
C LYS A 2 -0.06 40.26 9.95
N VAL A 3 -0.47 39.33 10.79
CA VAL A 3 -0.08 37.90 10.64
C VAL A 3 -0.86 37.38 9.44
N ILE A 4 -0.17 37.18 8.31
CA ILE A 4 -0.72 36.46 7.15
C ILE A 4 -0.67 34.99 7.52
N VAL A 5 -1.80 34.44 7.99
CA VAL A 5 -1.98 32.99 8.07
C VAL A 5 -2.09 32.52 6.63
N MET A 6 -1.02 31.92 6.10
CA MET A 6 -1.10 31.18 4.85
C MET A 6 -1.97 29.95 5.09
N ILE A 7 -3.23 30.02 4.72
CA ILE A 7 -4.10 28.86 4.64
C ILE A 7 -3.57 28.05 3.44
N ASN A 8 -2.75 27.03 3.68
CA ASN A 8 -2.37 26.10 2.64
C ASN A 8 -3.64 25.45 2.10
N LYS A 9 -3.82 25.54 0.78
CA LYS A 9 -4.92 24.82 0.11
C LYS A 9 -4.80 23.34 0.42
N PRO A 10 -5.90 22.63 0.76
CA PRO A 10 -5.88 21.18 0.93
C PRO A 10 -5.27 20.49 -0.29
N LYS A 11 -4.38 19.52 -0.06
CA LYS A 11 -3.82 18.71 -1.13
C LYS A 11 -4.80 17.63 -1.54
N LYS A 12 -4.83 17.34 -2.83
CA LYS A 12 -5.54 16.20 -3.40
C LYS A 12 -4.66 14.97 -3.36
N ILE A 13 -5.04 13.99 -2.56
CA ILE A 13 -4.23 12.79 -2.33
C ILE A 13 -4.99 11.56 -2.80
N LEU A 14 -4.43 10.83 -3.75
CA LEU A 14 -4.97 9.54 -4.22
C LEU A 14 -4.29 8.42 -3.46
N VAL A 15 -5.08 7.57 -2.78
CA VAL A 15 -4.59 6.45 -1.98
C VAL A 15 -5.19 5.15 -2.49
N THR A 16 -4.36 4.23 -3.00
CA THR A 16 -4.78 2.87 -3.31
C THR A 16 -4.57 1.95 -2.12
N GLY A 17 -5.47 0.98 -1.91
CA GLY A 17 -5.46 0.13 -0.72
C GLY A 17 -6.00 0.84 0.52
N CYS A 18 -6.90 1.81 0.35
CA CYS A 18 -7.43 2.65 1.42
C CYS A 18 -8.21 1.89 2.51
N SER A 19 -8.81 0.74 2.18
CA SER A 19 -9.49 -0.14 3.15
C SER A 19 -8.56 -1.21 3.76
N GLY A 20 -7.29 -1.26 3.32
CA GLY A 20 -6.24 -2.05 3.93
C GLY A 20 -5.82 -1.48 5.29
N PHE A 21 -4.99 -2.21 6.05
CA PHE A 21 -4.57 -1.80 7.38
C PHE A 21 -3.81 -0.46 7.37
N ILE A 22 -2.72 -0.37 6.61
CA ILE A 22 -1.90 0.85 6.54
C ILE A 22 -2.70 1.98 5.88
N GLY A 23 -3.39 1.68 4.76
CA GLY A 23 -4.18 2.67 4.01
C GLY A 23 -5.27 3.31 4.84
N PHE A 24 -5.99 2.53 5.66
CA PHE A 24 -7.00 3.05 6.57
C PHE A 24 -6.45 4.09 7.56
N HIS A 25 -5.35 3.74 8.25
CA HIS A 25 -4.75 4.66 9.22
C HIS A 25 -4.21 5.93 8.56
N LEU A 26 -3.59 5.78 7.39
CA LEU A 26 -3.08 6.91 6.61
C LEU A 26 -4.22 7.82 6.13
N CYS A 27 -5.26 7.26 5.50
CA CYS A 27 -6.41 8.04 5.06
C CYS A 27 -7.04 8.82 6.22
N ARG A 28 -7.24 8.17 7.38
CA ARG A 28 -7.78 8.82 8.57
C ARG A 28 -6.90 9.98 9.06
N LEU A 29 -5.58 9.82 9.02
CA LEU A 29 -4.65 10.90 9.39
C LEU A 29 -4.74 12.07 8.41
N LEU A 30 -4.74 11.80 7.11
CA LEU A 30 -4.85 12.82 6.08
C LEU A 30 -6.17 13.60 6.17
N LEU A 31 -7.28 12.88 6.34
CA LEU A 31 -8.62 13.47 6.48
C LEU A 31 -8.74 14.35 7.72
N ASN A 32 -8.16 13.92 8.86
CA ASN A 32 -8.09 14.74 10.07
C ASN A 32 -7.24 16.02 9.90
N ASN A 33 -6.32 16.02 8.94
CA ASN A 33 -5.54 17.20 8.57
C ASN A 33 -6.21 18.03 7.45
N ASN A 34 -7.49 17.78 7.17
CA ASN A 34 -8.30 18.46 6.17
C ASN A 34 -7.80 18.31 4.73
N GLU A 35 -7.02 17.26 4.41
CA GLU A 35 -6.65 16.94 3.03
C GLU A 35 -7.83 16.31 2.27
N GLU A 36 -7.91 16.51 0.94
CA GLU A 36 -8.88 15.82 0.08
C GLU A 36 -8.34 14.45 -0.29
N VAL A 37 -9.01 13.37 0.12
CA VAL A 37 -8.54 12.01 -0.11
C VAL A 37 -9.47 11.26 -1.05
N PHE A 38 -8.90 10.76 -2.16
CA PHE A 38 -9.57 9.81 -3.04
C PHE A 38 -9.03 8.40 -2.75
N GLY A 39 -9.86 7.54 -2.17
CA GLY A 39 -9.52 6.17 -1.80
C GLY A 39 -9.95 5.17 -2.87
N VAL A 40 -9.05 4.26 -3.23
CA VAL A 40 -9.32 3.11 -4.11
C VAL A 40 -8.99 1.82 -3.37
N ASP A 41 -9.88 0.83 -3.42
CA ASP A 41 -9.63 -0.52 -2.90
C ASP A 41 -10.41 -1.56 -3.69
N GLY A 42 -9.81 -2.72 -3.97
CA GLY A 42 -10.46 -3.83 -4.66
C GLY A 42 -11.43 -4.61 -3.77
N MET A 43 -11.37 -4.44 -2.46
CA MET A 43 -12.18 -5.17 -1.48
C MET A 43 -12.09 -6.69 -1.64
N THR A 44 -10.87 -7.20 -1.87
CA THR A 44 -10.62 -8.64 -2.02
C THR A 44 -10.87 -9.38 -0.70
N ASP A 45 -11.24 -10.65 -0.79
CA ASP A 45 -11.60 -11.54 0.33
C ASP A 45 -10.42 -12.37 0.86
N TYR A 46 -9.20 -11.92 0.64
CA TYR A 46 -7.97 -12.57 1.15
C TYR A 46 -8.01 -12.83 2.67
N TYR A 47 -8.68 -11.97 3.41
CA TYR A 47 -9.09 -12.14 4.81
C TYR A 47 -10.51 -11.60 5.01
N ASP A 48 -11.08 -11.75 6.21
CA ASP A 48 -12.45 -11.31 6.50
C ASP A 48 -12.73 -9.90 5.93
N ILE A 49 -13.57 -9.86 4.92
CA ILE A 49 -13.95 -8.63 4.20
C ILE A 49 -14.65 -7.63 5.12
N ASN A 50 -15.34 -8.09 6.19
CA ASN A 50 -16.01 -7.20 7.13
C ASN A 50 -15.03 -6.26 7.82
N LEU A 51 -13.79 -6.68 8.03
CA LEU A 51 -12.75 -5.81 8.57
C LEU A 51 -12.45 -4.63 7.63
N LYS A 52 -12.40 -4.88 6.30
CA LYS A 52 -12.24 -3.83 5.29
C LYS A 52 -13.46 -2.91 5.22
N ILE A 53 -14.66 -3.49 5.25
CA ILE A 53 -15.93 -2.76 5.25
C ILE A 53 -16.00 -1.83 6.47
N ASN A 54 -15.65 -2.34 7.65
CA ASN A 54 -15.69 -1.56 8.89
C ASN A 54 -14.68 -0.40 8.88
N ARG A 55 -13.48 -0.59 8.30
CA ARG A 55 -12.51 0.49 8.09
C ARG A 55 -13.06 1.53 7.12
N LEU A 56 -13.62 1.10 5.99
CA LEU A 56 -14.21 1.98 4.99
C LEU A 56 -15.36 2.81 5.56
N ASN A 57 -16.26 2.19 6.34
CA ASN A 57 -17.39 2.87 7.00
C ASN A 57 -16.93 3.98 7.96
N GLN A 58 -15.71 3.93 8.49
CA GLN A 58 -15.16 5.03 9.28
C GLN A 58 -14.65 6.16 8.39
N LEU A 59 -14.03 5.83 7.25
CA LEU A 59 -13.51 6.84 6.31
C LEU A 59 -14.63 7.59 5.61
N THR A 60 -15.74 6.91 5.23
CA THR A 60 -16.87 7.52 4.55
C THR A 60 -17.67 8.52 5.40
N LYS A 61 -17.34 8.66 6.69
CA LYS A 61 -17.91 9.72 7.55
C LYS A 61 -17.28 11.10 7.32
N TYR A 62 -16.15 11.16 6.62
CA TYR A 62 -15.48 12.41 6.30
C TYR A 62 -15.99 12.98 4.98
N GLU A 63 -16.39 14.24 4.96
CA GLU A 63 -16.92 14.91 3.76
C GLU A 63 -15.86 15.07 2.66
N ASN A 64 -14.59 15.16 3.04
CA ASN A 64 -13.43 15.27 2.17
C ASN A 64 -12.85 13.91 1.71
N PHE A 65 -13.64 12.81 1.84
CA PHE A 65 -13.27 11.49 1.38
C PHE A 65 -14.15 11.01 0.22
N ILE A 66 -13.53 10.64 -0.88
CA ILE A 66 -14.18 10.01 -2.03
C ILE A 66 -13.68 8.57 -2.12
N TYR A 67 -14.57 7.63 -2.36
CA TYR A 67 -14.22 6.21 -2.49
C TYR A 67 -14.72 5.61 -3.79
N VAL A 68 -13.85 4.81 -4.43
CA VAL A 68 -14.23 3.97 -5.57
C VAL A 68 -13.68 2.56 -5.37
N LYS A 69 -14.55 1.56 -5.52
CA LYS A 69 -14.15 0.16 -5.56
C LYS A 69 -13.65 -0.19 -6.96
N GLY A 70 -12.46 -0.80 -7.05
CA GLY A 70 -11.92 -1.30 -8.31
C GLY A 70 -10.54 -1.92 -8.16
N MET A 71 -10.19 -2.74 -9.15
CA MET A 71 -8.94 -3.47 -9.22
C MET A 71 -7.96 -2.73 -10.12
N LEU A 72 -6.71 -2.62 -9.68
CA LEU A 72 -5.69 -1.82 -10.39
C LEU A 72 -5.23 -2.45 -11.69
N GLU A 73 -5.36 -3.76 -11.85
CA GLU A 73 -5.06 -4.48 -13.10
C GLU A 73 -6.07 -4.17 -14.23
N GLN A 74 -7.21 -3.58 -13.91
CA GLN A 74 -8.19 -3.16 -14.92
C GLN A 74 -7.62 -2.03 -15.78
N LYS A 75 -7.53 -2.29 -17.07
CA LYS A 75 -6.99 -1.33 -18.05
C LYS A 75 -7.75 -0.01 -18.03
N GLY A 76 -7.03 1.09 -17.88
CA GLY A 76 -7.59 2.44 -17.91
C GLY A 76 -8.26 2.88 -16.60
N PHE A 77 -8.50 1.99 -15.64
CA PHE A 77 -9.20 2.32 -14.40
C PHE A 77 -8.50 3.44 -13.61
N ILE A 78 -7.25 3.21 -13.23
CA ILE A 78 -6.51 4.20 -12.43
C ILE A 78 -6.10 5.43 -13.24
N GLN A 79 -5.85 5.27 -14.54
CA GLN A 79 -5.54 6.38 -15.44
C GLN A 79 -6.71 7.36 -15.54
N ASN A 80 -7.96 6.86 -15.62
CA ASN A 80 -9.16 7.69 -15.63
C ASN A 80 -9.31 8.47 -14.31
N ILE A 81 -9.13 7.80 -13.17
CA ILE A 81 -9.18 8.46 -11.85
C ILE A 81 -8.13 9.56 -11.77
N CYS A 82 -6.89 9.28 -12.17
CA CYS A 82 -5.81 10.27 -12.18
C CYS A 82 -6.17 11.50 -13.04
N ARG A 83 -6.68 11.28 -14.25
CA ARG A 83 -7.09 12.36 -15.16
C ARG A 83 -8.20 13.24 -14.58
N ASP A 84 -9.19 12.61 -13.93
CA ASP A 84 -10.40 13.30 -13.49
C ASP A 84 -10.20 13.96 -12.12
N PHE A 85 -9.54 13.29 -11.18
CA PHE A 85 -9.25 13.82 -9.83
C PHE A 85 -8.06 14.78 -9.80
N LYS A 86 -7.03 14.55 -10.65
CA LYS A 86 -5.78 15.32 -10.71
C LYS A 86 -5.11 15.43 -9.33
N PRO A 87 -4.61 14.30 -8.77
CA PRO A 87 -3.98 14.30 -7.46
C PRO A 87 -2.68 15.10 -7.46
N ASP A 88 -2.40 15.80 -6.37
CA ASP A 88 -1.09 16.41 -6.09
C ASP A 88 -0.06 15.36 -5.67
N VAL A 89 -0.52 14.38 -4.87
CA VAL A 89 0.29 13.27 -4.35
C VAL A 89 -0.45 11.96 -4.57
N PHE A 90 0.30 10.92 -4.97
CA PHE A 90 -0.23 9.57 -5.10
C PHE A 90 0.45 8.63 -4.10
N ILE A 91 -0.32 7.89 -3.31
CA ILE A 91 0.17 6.91 -2.35
C ILE A 91 -0.34 5.52 -2.73
N HIS A 92 0.58 4.68 -3.22
CA HIS A 92 0.27 3.35 -3.72
C HIS A 92 0.57 2.29 -2.67
N LEU A 93 -0.49 1.83 -1.96
CA LEU A 93 -0.41 0.80 -0.93
C LEU A 93 -1.14 -0.49 -1.33
N ALA A 94 -1.99 -0.46 -2.36
CA ALA A 94 -2.70 -1.64 -2.82
C ALA A 94 -1.72 -2.68 -3.37
N ALA A 95 -1.82 -3.88 -2.86
CA ALA A 95 -1.07 -5.04 -3.33
C ALA A 95 -1.68 -6.32 -2.75
N GLN A 96 -1.46 -7.45 -3.41
CA GLN A 96 -1.57 -8.74 -2.76
C GLN A 96 -0.35 -8.93 -1.87
N ALA A 97 -0.56 -9.07 -0.57
CA ALA A 97 0.48 -9.29 0.44
C ALA A 97 0.44 -10.73 0.95
N GLY A 98 1.52 -11.16 1.61
CA GLY A 98 1.63 -12.50 2.18
C GLY A 98 2.62 -13.38 1.43
N VAL A 99 3.71 -13.79 2.10
CA VAL A 99 4.76 -14.61 1.50
C VAL A 99 4.24 -16.01 1.17
N ARG A 100 3.53 -16.67 2.12
CA ARG A 100 3.03 -18.03 1.93
C ARG A 100 1.98 -18.13 0.83
N TYR A 101 1.02 -17.23 0.81
CA TYR A 101 -0.03 -17.21 -0.20
C TYR A 101 0.52 -17.02 -1.63
N SER A 102 1.71 -16.39 -1.77
CA SER A 102 2.35 -16.24 -3.07
C SER A 102 2.87 -17.56 -3.66
N ILE A 103 3.00 -18.59 -2.86
CA ILE A 103 3.37 -19.95 -3.30
C ILE A 103 2.15 -20.66 -3.89
N GLU A 104 0.99 -20.47 -3.27
CA GLU A 104 -0.26 -21.14 -3.63
C GLU A 104 -0.97 -20.44 -4.80
N ASN A 105 -0.92 -19.10 -4.84
CA ASN A 105 -1.64 -18.28 -5.80
C ASN A 105 -0.75 -17.21 -6.45
N PRO A 106 0.30 -17.58 -7.21
CA PRO A 106 1.25 -16.60 -7.78
C PRO A 106 0.61 -15.67 -8.83
N ILE A 107 -0.42 -16.12 -9.53
CA ILE A 107 -1.11 -15.32 -10.56
C ILE A 107 -1.70 -14.02 -9.95
N THR A 108 -2.29 -14.09 -8.77
CA THR A 108 -2.86 -12.94 -8.08
C THR A 108 -1.79 -11.86 -7.79
N TYR A 109 -0.56 -12.28 -7.53
CA TYR A 109 0.57 -11.35 -7.32
C TYR A 109 1.05 -10.75 -8.64
N THR A 110 1.01 -11.49 -9.72
CA THR A 110 1.33 -10.98 -11.05
C THR A 110 0.34 -9.90 -11.48
N GLU A 111 -0.95 -10.18 -11.34
CA GLU A 111 -2.02 -9.25 -11.68
C GLU A 111 -2.01 -8.02 -10.77
N SER A 112 -2.11 -8.21 -9.46
CA SER A 112 -2.25 -7.12 -8.50
C SER A 112 -0.97 -6.31 -8.33
N ASN A 113 0.20 -6.98 -8.18
CA ASN A 113 1.44 -6.30 -7.83
C ASN A 113 2.20 -5.80 -9.07
N LEU A 114 2.30 -6.60 -10.13
CA LEU A 114 3.05 -6.19 -11.32
C LEU A 114 2.17 -5.36 -12.26
N LEU A 115 1.08 -5.93 -12.76
CA LEU A 115 0.20 -5.23 -13.69
C LEU A 115 -0.48 -4.03 -13.03
N GLY A 116 -0.95 -4.19 -11.77
CA GLY A 116 -1.53 -3.10 -11.00
C GLY A 116 -0.56 -1.94 -10.81
N THR A 117 0.71 -2.21 -10.42
CA THR A 117 1.74 -1.16 -10.27
C THR A 117 2.08 -0.53 -11.62
N PHE A 118 2.16 -1.31 -12.70
CA PHE A 118 2.36 -0.75 -14.04
C PHE A 118 1.24 0.24 -14.42
N ASN A 119 -0.02 -0.11 -14.19
CA ASN A 119 -1.14 0.79 -14.45
C ASN A 119 -1.10 2.06 -13.59
N VAL A 120 -0.65 1.96 -12.33
CA VAL A 120 -0.42 3.13 -11.46
C VAL A 120 0.65 4.04 -12.08
N LEU A 121 1.78 3.48 -12.49
CA LEU A 121 2.88 4.24 -13.11
C LEU A 121 2.43 4.94 -14.40
N GLU A 122 1.65 4.28 -15.25
CA GLU A 122 1.08 4.91 -16.46
C GLU A 122 0.05 6.01 -16.11
N GLY A 123 -0.72 5.84 -15.03
CA GLY A 123 -1.61 6.89 -14.53
C GLY A 123 -0.82 8.12 -14.04
N VAL A 124 0.19 7.89 -13.24
CA VAL A 124 1.06 8.92 -12.66
C VAL A 124 1.83 9.69 -13.73
N ARG A 125 2.37 9.00 -14.73
CA ARG A 125 3.13 9.60 -15.83
C ARG A 125 2.37 10.73 -16.54
N ASN A 126 1.05 10.61 -16.63
CA ASN A 126 0.20 11.53 -17.38
C ASN A 126 -0.52 12.59 -16.50
N CYS A 127 -0.31 12.56 -15.17
CA CYS A 127 -1.06 13.42 -14.24
C CYS A 127 -0.29 14.63 -13.72
N GLY A 128 1.05 14.66 -13.87
CA GLY A 128 1.87 15.75 -13.35
C GLY A 128 1.85 15.84 -11.82
N ILE A 129 1.80 14.70 -11.11
CA ILE A 129 1.86 14.66 -9.64
C ILE A 129 3.19 15.22 -9.12
N SER A 130 3.17 15.76 -7.91
CA SER A 130 4.38 16.21 -7.23
C SER A 130 5.20 15.07 -6.63
N HIS A 131 4.56 13.95 -6.24
CA HIS A 131 5.24 12.80 -5.63
C HIS A 131 4.40 11.52 -5.70
N LEU A 132 5.05 10.39 -6.02
CA LEU A 132 4.53 9.05 -5.83
C LEU A 132 5.23 8.39 -4.64
N LEU A 133 4.47 7.98 -3.62
CA LEU A 133 4.95 7.11 -2.56
C LEU A 133 4.39 5.71 -2.80
N ALA A 134 5.26 4.70 -2.90
CA ALA A 134 4.83 3.34 -3.21
C ALA A 134 5.35 2.31 -2.19
N ALA A 135 4.49 1.38 -1.81
CA ALA A 135 4.81 0.34 -0.86
C ALA A 135 5.70 -0.74 -1.48
N SER A 136 6.93 -0.85 -1.00
CA SER A 136 7.77 -2.04 -1.08
C SER A 136 7.61 -2.89 0.17
N SER A 137 8.59 -3.72 0.51
CA SER A 137 8.58 -4.62 1.66
C SER A 137 10.00 -4.93 2.11
N SER A 138 10.21 -5.15 3.41
CA SER A 138 11.46 -5.72 3.92
C SER A 138 11.79 -7.09 3.33
N SER A 139 10.81 -7.81 2.76
CA SER A 139 11.04 -9.07 2.05
C SER A 139 11.98 -8.94 0.84
N VAL A 140 12.19 -7.72 0.30
CA VAL A 140 13.14 -7.48 -0.80
C VAL A 140 14.59 -7.69 -0.38
N TYR A 141 14.91 -7.63 0.91
CA TYR A 141 16.27 -7.92 1.40
C TYR A 141 16.66 -9.41 1.19
N GLY A 142 15.65 -10.29 1.04
CA GLY A 142 15.87 -11.68 0.60
C GLY A 142 16.78 -12.45 1.56
N SER A 143 17.86 -13.02 1.01
CA SER A 143 18.83 -13.84 1.76
C SER A 143 19.93 -13.05 2.49
N ASN A 144 19.83 -11.71 2.58
CA ASN A 144 20.79 -10.92 3.33
C ASN A 144 20.83 -11.34 4.80
N LYS A 145 22.04 -11.48 5.34
CA LYS A 145 22.28 -11.92 6.72
C LYS A 145 22.78 -10.80 7.63
N GLU A 146 23.27 -9.70 7.04
CA GLU A 146 23.78 -8.56 7.79
C GLU A 146 22.62 -7.73 8.34
N MET A 147 22.64 -7.46 9.64
CA MET A 147 21.65 -6.64 10.33
C MET A 147 22.34 -5.53 11.13
N PRO A 148 21.69 -4.37 11.28
CA PRO A 148 20.38 -3.99 10.70
C PRO A 148 20.45 -3.80 9.19
N PHE A 149 19.37 -4.14 8.45
CA PHE A 149 19.25 -3.86 7.03
C PHE A 149 19.33 -2.36 6.73
N LYS A 150 19.98 -2.02 5.61
CA LYS A 150 20.15 -0.64 5.15
C LYS A 150 19.51 -0.46 3.78
N GLU A 151 19.12 0.74 3.46
CA GLU A 151 18.46 1.07 2.17
C GLU A 151 19.39 0.81 0.99
N ILE A 152 20.70 0.91 1.19
CA ILE A 152 21.75 0.70 0.17
C ILE A 152 22.13 -0.77 -0.02
N ASP A 153 21.62 -1.68 0.82
CA ASP A 153 21.95 -3.09 0.70
C ASP A 153 21.43 -3.67 -0.60
N LYS A 154 22.25 -4.55 -1.21
CA LYS A 154 21.81 -5.29 -2.39
C LYS A 154 20.61 -6.16 -2.08
N CYS A 155 19.63 -6.14 -2.97
CA CYS A 155 18.36 -6.86 -2.85
C CYS A 155 18.10 -7.69 -4.12
N ASP A 156 19.02 -8.63 -4.43
CA ASP A 156 19.01 -9.37 -5.69
C ASP A 156 18.64 -10.86 -5.53
N THR A 157 18.42 -11.33 -4.30
CA THR A 157 18.18 -12.73 -3.96
C THR A 157 16.90 -12.93 -3.18
N GLN A 158 15.76 -12.67 -3.81
CA GLN A 158 14.44 -12.79 -3.19
C GLN A 158 14.09 -14.26 -2.90
N LEU A 159 13.51 -14.51 -1.71
CA LEU A 159 13.19 -15.85 -1.22
C LEU A 159 11.71 -16.26 -1.44
N SER A 160 10.91 -15.39 -2.04
CA SER A 160 9.51 -15.68 -2.35
C SER A 160 9.05 -14.92 -3.59
N PHE A 161 7.98 -15.43 -4.23
CA PHE A 161 7.38 -14.75 -5.38
C PHE A 161 6.83 -13.38 -5.00
N TYR A 162 6.24 -13.23 -3.80
CA TYR A 162 5.87 -11.92 -3.26
C TYR A 162 7.05 -10.95 -3.21
N ALA A 163 8.18 -11.37 -2.64
CA ALA A 163 9.37 -10.54 -2.57
C ALA A 163 9.89 -10.16 -3.96
N ALA A 164 9.86 -11.10 -4.92
CA ALA A 164 10.22 -10.86 -6.31
C ALA A 164 9.33 -9.80 -6.96
N THR A 165 7.99 -9.86 -6.76
CA THR A 165 7.09 -8.83 -7.29
C THR A 165 7.35 -7.46 -6.66
N LYS A 166 7.65 -7.39 -5.35
CA LYS A 166 7.99 -6.12 -4.69
C LYS A 166 9.32 -5.55 -5.18
N LYS A 167 10.33 -6.40 -5.40
CA LYS A 167 11.59 -5.96 -6.02
C LYS A 167 11.39 -5.48 -7.45
N ALA A 168 10.58 -6.18 -8.24
CA ALA A 168 10.23 -5.73 -9.58
C ALA A 168 9.55 -4.36 -9.57
N ASN A 169 8.66 -4.10 -8.59
CA ASN A 169 8.05 -2.78 -8.43
C ASN A 169 9.08 -1.68 -8.14
N GLU A 170 10.10 -1.95 -7.30
CA GLU A 170 11.20 -0.99 -7.06
C GLU A 170 11.94 -0.67 -8.38
N VAL A 171 12.24 -1.68 -9.19
CA VAL A 171 12.95 -1.50 -10.47
C VAL A 171 12.09 -0.74 -11.49
N MET A 172 10.79 -1.09 -11.60
CA MET A 172 9.86 -0.36 -12.46
C MET A 172 9.73 1.11 -12.04
N CYS A 173 9.55 1.37 -10.75
CA CYS A 173 9.46 2.73 -10.20
C CYS A 173 10.73 3.54 -10.47
N HIS A 174 11.91 2.94 -10.29
CA HIS A 174 13.20 3.59 -10.60
C HIS A 174 13.29 3.95 -12.08
N SER A 175 12.93 3.03 -12.99
CA SER A 175 12.91 3.28 -14.42
C SER A 175 12.00 4.45 -14.80
N TYR A 176 10.76 4.49 -14.26
CA TYR A 176 9.82 5.58 -14.52
C TYR A 176 10.28 6.92 -13.93
N SER A 177 10.86 6.90 -12.75
CA SER A 177 11.46 8.09 -12.15
C SER A 177 12.55 8.68 -13.03
N HIS A 178 13.44 7.82 -13.56
CA HIS A 178 14.51 8.24 -14.44
C HIS A 178 14.00 8.76 -15.80
N LEU A 179 13.14 8.00 -16.46
CA LEU A 179 12.68 8.31 -17.83
C LEU A 179 11.74 9.50 -17.88
N TYR A 180 10.90 9.68 -16.87
CA TYR A 180 9.83 10.68 -16.89
C TYR A 180 9.98 11.75 -15.81
N SER A 181 11.11 11.77 -15.09
CA SER A 181 11.40 12.75 -14.03
C SER A 181 10.32 12.82 -12.96
N ILE A 182 9.69 11.69 -12.65
CA ILE A 182 8.65 11.59 -11.62
C ILE A 182 9.33 11.40 -10.27
N PRO A 183 9.10 12.26 -9.25
CA PRO A 183 9.60 12.02 -7.90
C PRO A 183 8.91 10.79 -7.30
N ILE A 184 9.69 9.73 -6.99
CA ILE A 184 9.16 8.48 -6.43
C ILE A 184 9.95 8.10 -5.18
N THR A 185 9.25 7.73 -4.10
CA THR A 185 9.82 7.12 -2.91
C THR A 185 9.24 5.72 -2.71
N MET A 186 10.12 4.71 -2.63
CA MET A 186 9.75 3.35 -2.27
C MET A 186 9.89 3.13 -0.77
N LEU A 187 8.84 2.60 -0.13
CA LEU A 187 8.79 2.38 1.32
C LEU A 187 8.90 0.88 1.62
N ARG A 188 10.04 0.43 2.14
CA ARG A 188 10.28 -0.96 2.54
C ARG A 188 9.70 -1.22 3.92
N PHE A 189 8.39 -1.44 3.99
CA PHE A 189 7.73 -1.75 5.26
C PHE A 189 8.21 -3.06 5.86
N PHE A 190 8.56 -3.02 7.13
CA PHE A 190 8.73 -4.20 7.98
C PHE A 190 7.36 -4.68 8.48
N THR A 191 7.33 -5.59 9.47
CA THR A 191 6.07 -6.07 10.05
C THR A 191 5.35 -4.92 10.77
N VAL A 192 4.23 -4.49 10.19
CA VAL A 192 3.38 -3.45 10.76
C VAL A 192 2.31 -4.11 11.63
N TYR A 193 2.10 -3.59 12.83
CA TYR A 193 1.10 -4.07 13.77
C TYR A 193 0.38 -2.91 14.48
N GLY A 194 -0.78 -3.18 15.06
CA GLY A 194 -1.54 -2.19 15.80
C GLY A 194 -3.05 -2.43 15.68
N PRO A 195 -3.88 -1.52 16.24
CA PRO A 195 -5.33 -1.58 16.13
C PRO A 195 -5.78 -1.68 14.68
N TRP A 196 -6.85 -2.43 14.42
CA TRP A 196 -7.32 -2.69 13.06
C TRP A 196 -6.31 -3.41 12.15
N GLY A 197 -5.34 -4.14 12.75
CA GLY A 197 -4.32 -4.88 12.03
C GLY A 197 -4.87 -5.98 11.14
N ARG A 198 -3.99 -6.61 10.37
CA ARG A 198 -4.35 -7.77 9.53
C ARG A 198 -4.42 -9.03 10.37
N PRO A 199 -5.50 -9.84 10.22
CA PRO A 199 -5.70 -11.03 11.05
C PRO A 199 -4.74 -12.19 10.74
N ASP A 200 -4.11 -12.19 9.57
CA ASP A 200 -3.11 -13.18 9.15
C ASP A 200 -1.70 -12.92 9.71
N MET A 201 -1.49 -11.78 10.38
CA MET A 201 -0.20 -11.43 11.00
C MET A 201 -0.06 -12.03 12.39
N ALA A 202 1.17 -12.44 12.75
CA ALA A 202 1.46 -13.15 13.98
C ALA A 202 0.89 -12.50 15.24
N LEU A 203 1.10 -11.20 15.44
CA LEU A 203 0.61 -10.50 16.62
C LEU A 203 -0.92 -10.55 16.75
N PHE A 204 -1.65 -10.32 15.65
CA PHE A 204 -3.11 -10.41 15.68
C PHE A 204 -3.56 -11.84 15.93
N LYS A 205 -3.00 -12.81 15.17
CA LYS A 205 -3.35 -14.22 15.28
C LYS A 205 -3.08 -14.77 16.69
N PHE A 206 -1.93 -14.45 17.27
CA PHE A 206 -1.57 -14.90 18.61
C PHE A 206 -2.48 -14.29 19.68
N THR A 207 -2.76 -13.00 19.59
CA THR A 207 -3.69 -12.32 20.51
C THR A 207 -5.07 -12.96 20.49
N ASP A 208 -5.62 -13.23 19.30
CA ASP A 208 -6.94 -13.87 19.14
C ASP A 208 -6.93 -15.31 19.71
N LEU A 209 -5.90 -16.10 19.42
CA LEU A 209 -5.79 -17.46 19.94
C LEU A 209 -5.65 -17.49 21.47
N ILE A 210 -4.83 -16.60 22.05
CA ILE A 210 -4.69 -16.46 23.52
C ILE A 210 -6.02 -16.10 24.17
N GLN A 211 -6.75 -15.12 23.64
CA GLN A 211 -8.04 -14.71 24.17
C GLN A 211 -9.08 -15.83 24.12
N ARG A 212 -8.97 -16.75 23.17
CA ARG A 212 -9.86 -17.91 23.03
C ARG A 212 -9.35 -19.16 23.75
N ASN A 213 -8.27 -19.07 24.51
CA ASN A 213 -7.58 -20.21 25.15
C ASN A 213 -7.24 -21.34 24.17
N LYS A 214 -6.77 -20.97 22.95
CA LYS A 214 -6.33 -21.91 21.92
C LYS A 214 -4.81 -21.98 21.87
N GLU A 215 -4.30 -23.11 21.41
CA GLU A 215 -2.86 -23.34 21.19
C GLU A 215 -2.31 -22.40 20.10
N ILE A 216 -1.05 -22.02 20.26
CA ILE A 216 -0.29 -21.21 19.31
C ILE A 216 0.79 -22.07 18.68
N ASP A 217 0.81 -22.11 17.35
CA ASP A 217 1.91 -22.73 16.61
C ASP A 217 3.14 -21.82 16.66
N VAL A 218 4.19 -22.27 17.32
CA VAL A 218 5.49 -21.59 17.36
C VAL A 218 6.41 -22.22 16.32
N TYR A 219 6.83 -21.41 15.34
CA TYR A 219 7.72 -21.88 14.28
C TYR A 219 9.18 -21.59 14.63
N ASN A 220 10.09 -22.48 14.19
CA ASN A 220 11.55 -22.33 14.33
C ASN A 220 12.02 -22.13 15.78
N HIS A 221 11.38 -22.81 16.72
CA HIS A 221 11.72 -22.76 18.17
C HIS A 221 11.54 -21.38 18.83
N GLY A 222 10.76 -20.49 18.24
CA GLY A 222 10.47 -19.16 18.79
C GLY A 222 11.34 -18.05 18.24
#